data_b6e279fa62cf47970551eb949fe1b939
#
_entry.id   b6e279fa62cf47970551eb949fe1b939
#
_cell.length_a   1.000
_cell.length_b   1.000
_cell.length_c   1.000
_cell.angle_alpha   90.00
_cell.angle_beta   90.00
_cell.angle_gamma   90.00
#
_symmetry.space_group_name_H-M   'P 1'
#
loop_
_entity.id
_entity.type
_entity.pdbx_description
1 polymer ?
#
loop_
_entity_poly.entity_id
_entity_poly.type
_entity_poly.pdbx_seq_one_letter_code
_entity_poly.pdbx_strand_id
1 'polypeptide(L)'
;LVHWSGHESRCNRQFGKRFGDNAYAAEELVAELGAAFMCAEFGFDAVTQHAAYIQNWIKLLKDDPRAFITAASKASASVEYLRSLAIKDEKLAA
;
A
#
# COMPACT_ATOMS: atom_id res chain seq x y z
N LEU A 1 2.80 5.74 6.03
CA LEU A 1 2.01 4.84 6.89
C LEU A 1 1.74 3.48 6.24
N VAL A 2 1.42 3.45 4.94
CA VAL A 2 1.15 2.17 4.28
C VAL A 2 2.41 1.30 4.25
N HIS A 3 3.56 1.86 3.89
CA HIS A 3 4.83 1.13 3.96
C HIS A 3 5.13 0.63 5.38
N TRP A 4 4.92 1.47 6.36
CA TRP A 4 5.12 1.11 7.76
C TRP A 4 4.30 -0.12 8.16
N SER A 5 3.07 -0.23 7.66
CA SER A 5 2.20 -1.38 7.95
C SER A 5 2.77 -2.69 7.41
N GLY A 6 3.73 -2.64 6.49
CA GLY A 6 4.29 -3.83 5.86
C GLY A 6 5.29 -4.62 6.70
N HIS A 7 5.73 -4.09 7.85
CA HIS A 7 6.66 -4.80 8.72
C HIS A 7 6.11 -6.16 9.15
N GLU A 8 7.00 -7.13 9.40
CA GLU A 8 6.60 -8.50 9.73
C GLU A 8 5.68 -8.60 10.95
N SER A 9 5.82 -7.69 11.91
CA SER A 9 4.96 -7.65 13.10
C SER A 9 3.59 -7.02 12.83
N ARG A 10 3.35 -6.50 11.64
CA ARG A 10 2.11 -5.85 11.24
C ARG A 10 1.45 -6.64 10.10
N CYS A 11 1.50 -6.16 8.88
CA CYS A 11 0.88 -6.86 7.74
C CYS A 11 1.81 -7.87 7.05
N ASN A 12 3.08 -7.88 7.44
CA ASN A 12 4.08 -8.84 6.96
C ASN A 12 4.15 -8.94 5.44
N ARG A 13 4.39 -7.80 4.78
CA ARG A 13 4.61 -7.80 3.33
C ARG A 13 6.10 -7.84 3.03
N GLN A 14 6.44 -8.40 1.87
CA GLN A 14 7.82 -8.38 1.40
C GLN A 14 8.11 -7.07 0.67
N PHE A 15 9.19 -6.41 1.06
CA PHE A 15 9.69 -5.23 0.38
C PHE A 15 10.79 -5.63 -0.60
N GLY A 16 10.81 -5.02 -1.78
CA GLY A 16 11.93 -5.16 -2.69
C GLY A 16 13.15 -4.43 -2.17
N LYS A 17 14.33 -4.92 -2.51
CA LYS A 17 15.61 -4.36 -2.05
C LYS A 17 16.13 -3.25 -2.95
N ARG A 18 15.69 -3.18 -4.19
CA ARG A 18 16.15 -2.22 -5.18
C ARG A 18 15.01 -1.63 -5.98
N PHE A 19 15.18 -0.38 -6.36
CA PHE A 19 14.33 0.24 -7.35
C PHE A 19 14.37 -0.59 -8.65
N GLY A 20 13.20 -0.94 -9.17
CA GLY A 20 13.07 -1.78 -10.36
C GLY A 20 12.78 -3.25 -10.10
N ASP A 21 12.96 -3.76 -8.87
CA ASP A 21 12.52 -5.11 -8.50
C ASP A 21 11.00 -5.21 -8.58
N ASN A 22 10.49 -6.35 -9.02
CA ASN A 22 9.03 -6.57 -9.05
C ASN A 22 8.42 -6.50 -7.63
N ALA A 23 9.11 -7.00 -6.62
CA ALA A 23 8.66 -6.88 -5.23
C ALA A 23 8.62 -5.42 -4.77
N TYR A 24 9.62 -4.63 -5.16
CA TYR A 24 9.65 -3.19 -4.86
C TYR A 24 8.49 -2.48 -5.56
N ALA A 25 8.29 -2.76 -6.85
CA ALA A 25 7.19 -2.16 -7.62
C ALA A 25 5.82 -2.55 -7.06
N ALA A 26 5.66 -3.79 -6.61
CA ALA A 26 4.42 -4.26 -5.99
C ALA A 26 4.16 -3.53 -4.67
N GLU A 27 5.18 -3.32 -3.84
CA GLU A 27 5.02 -2.58 -2.58
C GLU A 27 4.69 -1.10 -2.84
N GLU A 28 5.31 -0.48 -3.85
CA GLU A 28 4.97 0.90 -4.23
C GLU A 28 3.52 1.01 -4.71
N LEU A 29 3.05 0.02 -5.47
CA LEU A 29 1.66 -0.03 -5.91
C LEU A 29 0.71 -0.21 -4.72
N VAL A 30 1.06 -1.06 -3.75
CA VAL A 30 0.29 -1.21 -2.50
C VAL A 30 0.19 0.12 -1.78
N ALA A 31 1.31 0.83 -1.63
CA ALA A 31 1.34 2.12 -0.94
C ALA A 31 0.48 3.15 -1.66
N GLU A 32 0.53 3.20 -2.99
CA GLU A 32 -0.27 4.12 -3.78
C GLU A 32 -1.76 3.85 -3.65
N LEU A 33 -2.16 2.60 -3.78
CA LEU A 33 -3.56 2.21 -3.64
C LEU A 33 -4.04 2.43 -2.21
N GLY A 34 -3.23 2.09 -1.22
CA GLY A 34 -3.57 2.29 0.18
C GLY A 34 -3.75 3.76 0.51
N ALA A 35 -2.86 4.62 0.02
CA ALA A 35 -2.99 6.07 0.18
C ALA A 35 -4.26 6.61 -0.48
N ALA A 36 -4.59 6.13 -1.68
CA ALA A 36 -5.81 6.52 -2.38
C ALA A 36 -7.06 6.10 -1.60
N PHE A 37 -7.08 4.88 -1.07
CA PHE A 37 -8.20 4.40 -0.26
C PHE A 37 -8.38 5.23 1.01
N MET A 38 -7.27 5.56 1.69
CA MET A 38 -7.31 6.39 2.89
C MET A 38 -7.79 7.81 2.58
N CYS A 39 -7.29 8.40 1.50
CA CYS A 39 -7.73 9.73 1.08
C CYS A 39 -9.22 9.76 0.75
N ALA A 40 -9.72 8.73 0.07
CA ALA A 40 -11.15 8.62 -0.24
C ALA A 40 -11.99 8.50 1.03
N GLU A 41 -11.50 7.73 2.02
CA GLU A 41 -12.23 7.52 3.27
C GLU A 41 -12.27 8.79 4.13
N PHE A 42 -11.16 9.51 4.20
CA PHE A 42 -11.06 10.70 5.06
C PHE A 42 -11.33 12.02 4.33
N GLY A 43 -11.65 11.96 3.05
CA GLY A 43 -12.01 13.14 2.27
C GLY A 43 -10.84 14.03 1.88
N PHE A 44 -9.61 13.50 1.91
CA PHE A 44 -8.43 14.21 1.44
C PHE A 44 -8.24 14.03 -0.06
N ASP A 45 -7.69 15.05 -0.71
CA ASP A 45 -7.30 14.91 -2.11
C ASP A 45 -6.02 14.06 -2.22
N ALA A 46 -6.07 13.05 -3.08
CA ALA A 46 -4.90 12.24 -3.36
C ALA A 46 -4.01 12.96 -4.37
N VAL A 47 -2.76 13.23 -3.98
CA VAL A 47 -1.75 13.78 -4.89
C VAL A 47 -0.79 12.64 -5.26
N THR A 48 -0.78 12.28 -6.53
CA THR A 48 0.03 11.18 -7.05
C THR A 48 1.26 11.75 -7.75
N GLN A 49 2.45 11.45 -7.23
CA GLN A 49 3.71 11.86 -7.83
C GLN A 49 4.59 10.63 -8.09
N HIS A 50 4.09 9.72 -8.94
CA HIS A 50 4.74 8.43 -9.12
C HIS A 50 5.18 8.15 -10.55
N ALA A 51 5.43 9.20 -11.34
CA ALA A 51 5.91 9.03 -12.71
C ALA A 51 7.15 8.13 -12.78
N ALA A 52 8.04 8.22 -11.77
CA ALA A 52 9.26 7.40 -11.72
C ALA A 52 8.97 5.90 -11.58
N TYR A 53 7.80 5.53 -11.07
CA TYR A 53 7.43 4.14 -10.83
C TYR A 53 6.57 3.53 -11.93
N ILE A 54 6.00 4.34 -12.82
CA ILE A 54 5.02 3.87 -13.81
C ILE A 54 5.60 2.77 -14.70
N GLN A 55 6.83 2.92 -15.17
CA GLN A 55 7.46 1.90 -16.01
C GLN A 55 7.64 0.58 -15.27
N ASN A 56 8.01 0.64 -13.99
CA ASN A 56 8.14 -0.55 -13.15
C ASN A 56 6.80 -1.23 -12.91
N TRP A 57 5.74 -0.45 -12.73
CA TRP A 57 4.39 -0.98 -12.58
C TRP A 57 3.88 -1.65 -13.86
N ILE A 58 4.15 -1.04 -15.01
CA ILE A 58 3.79 -1.64 -16.30
C ILE A 58 4.50 -2.99 -16.47
N LYS A 59 5.81 -3.04 -16.17
CA LYS A 59 6.57 -4.29 -16.24
C LYS A 59 5.99 -5.33 -15.29
N LEU A 60 5.71 -4.96 -14.04
CA LEU A 60 5.12 -5.86 -13.06
C LEU A 60 3.79 -6.43 -13.55
N LEU A 61 2.91 -5.59 -14.08
CA LEU A 61 1.59 -6.02 -14.55
C LEU A 61 1.66 -6.89 -15.80
N LYS A 62 2.69 -6.71 -16.63
CA LYS A 62 2.94 -7.61 -17.77
C LYS A 62 3.46 -8.97 -17.32
N ASP A 63 4.35 -8.98 -16.32
CA ASP A 63 4.93 -10.21 -15.78
C ASP A 63 3.89 -11.01 -14.95
N ASP A 64 3.02 -10.29 -14.26
CA ASP A 64 1.98 -10.87 -13.40
C ASP A 64 0.68 -10.08 -13.55
N PRO A 65 -0.24 -10.54 -14.43
CA PRO A 65 -1.52 -9.85 -14.63
C PRO A 65 -2.40 -9.76 -13.38
N ARG A 66 -2.13 -10.59 -12.38
CA ARG A 66 -2.87 -10.56 -11.11
C ARG A 66 -2.29 -9.57 -10.10
N ALA A 67 -1.16 -8.95 -10.42
CA ALA A 67 -0.46 -8.08 -9.50
C ALA A 67 -1.33 -6.91 -9.01
N PHE A 68 -2.19 -6.36 -9.85
CA PHE A 68 -3.08 -5.28 -9.46
C PHE A 68 -4.07 -5.73 -8.38
N ILE A 69 -4.71 -6.89 -8.59
CA ILE A 69 -5.68 -7.43 -7.62
C ILE A 69 -4.98 -7.77 -6.30
N THR A 70 -3.80 -8.38 -6.37
CA THR A 70 -2.99 -8.69 -5.20
C THR A 70 -2.60 -7.41 -4.45
N ALA A 71 -2.14 -6.40 -5.17
CA ALA A 71 -1.77 -5.11 -4.58
C ALA A 71 -2.98 -4.42 -3.95
N ALA A 72 -4.14 -4.43 -4.61
CA ALA A 72 -5.36 -3.85 -4.07
C ALA A 72 -5.80 -4.56 -2.78
N SER A 73 -5.71 -5.88 -2.74
CA SER A 73 -6.01 -6.67 -1.54
C SER A 73 -5.08 -6.30 -0.38
N LYS A 74 -3.78 -6.19 -0.65
CA LYS A 74 -2.79 -5.80 0.35
C LYS A 74 -2.98 -4.36 0.81
N ALA A 75 -3.31 -3.46 -0.10
CA ALA A 75 -3.62 -2.08 0.23
C ALA A 75 -4.85 -1.98 1.14
N SER A 76 -5.89 -2.73 0.82
CA SER A 76 -7.11 -2.79 1.64
C SER A 76 -6.79 -3.33 3.05
N ALA A 77 -5.97 -4.38 3.15
CA ALA A 77 -5.53 -4.93 4.43
C ALA A 77 -4.74 -3.90 5.25
N SER A 78 -3.90 -3.09 4.59
CA SER A 78 -3.13 -2.02 5.24
C SER A 78 -4.06 -0.96 5.85
N VAL A 79 -5.06 -0.53 5.09
CA VAL A 79 -6.03 0.47 5.55
C VAL A 79 -6.85 -0.07 6.73
N GLU A 80 -7.29 -1.32 6.64
CA GLU A 80 -7.98 -2.00 7.75
C GLU A 80 -7.12 -2.03 9.01
N TYR A 81 -5.85 -2.38 8.86
CA TYR A 81 -4.93 -2.44 9.99
C TYR A 81 -4.74 -1.07 10.63
N LEU A 82 -4.49 -0.03 9.83
CA LEU A 82 -4.32 1.33 10.33
C LEU A 82 -5.60 1.84 10.99
N ARG A 83 -6.75 1.54 10.41
CA ARG A 83 -8.05 1.88 11.02
C ARG A 83 -8.23 1.20 12.36
N SER A 84 -7.83 -0.07 12.49
CA SER A 84 -7.95 -0.81 13.75
C SER A 84 -7.10 -0.19 14.85
N LEU A 85 -5.92 0.34 14.53
CA LEU A 85 -5.08 1.04 15.49
C LEU A 85 -5.74 2.34 15.97
N ALA A 86 -6.35 3.10 15.07
CA ALA A 86 -7.05 4.33 15.43
C ALA A 86 -8.23 4.07 16.37
N ILE A 87 -9.03 3.04 16.08
CA ILE A 87 -10.15 2.63 16.92
C ILE A 87 -9.65 2.19 18.31
N LYS A 88 -8.55 1.45 18.35
CA LYS A 88 -7.95 1.00 19.60
C LYS A 88 -7.50 2.18 20.46
N ASP A 89 -6.88 3.18 19.85
CA ASP A 89 -6.46 4.40 20.55
C ASP A 89 -7.67 5.17 21.12
N GLU A 90 -8.75 5.28 20.35
CA GLU A 90 -9.99 5.91 20.82
C GLU A 90 -10.55 5.20 22.04
N LYS A 91 -10.58 3.87 22.03
CA LYS A 91 -11.06 3.08 23.18
C LYS A 91 -10.18 3.25 24.40
N LEU A 92 -8.86 3.37 24.21
CA LEU A 92 -7.94 3.58 25.32
C LEU A 92 -8.05 5.01 25.88
N ALA A 93 -8.41 5.99 25.06
CA ALA A 93 -8.59 7.37 25.47
C ALA A 93 -9.93 7.61 26.20
N ALA A 94 -10.90 6.75 25.96
CA ALA A 94 -12.18 6.83 26.62
C ALA A 94 -12.12 6.23 28.03
#